data_8221110ccde1d92fce9811bbad364327
#
_entry.id   8221110ccde1d92fce9811bbad364327
#
_cell.length_a   1.000
_cell.length_b   1.000
_cell.length_c   1.000
_cell.angle_alpha   90.00
_cell.angle_beta   90.00
_cell.angle_gamma   90.00
#
_symmetry.space_group_name_H-M   'P 1'
#
loop_
_entity.id
_entity.type
_entity.pdbx_description
1 polymer ?
#
loop_
_entity_poly.entity_id
_entity_poly.type
_entity_poly.pdbx_seq_one_letter_code
_entity_poly.pdbx_strand_id
1 'polypeptide(L)'
;RDLLNFSKAMFAENFLREDLKKMIFEPYSNERPGVNNYGLGFRMKVFNENEKLTYHNGWWHGTNSVFAHLLKSKVTIIAIGNKYSSRVYTSLALSGLFENFPFETEKLLKTMNQTDTLKNAAGTDSLKGNDSYSE
;
A
#
# COMPACT_ATOMS: atom_id res chain seq x y z
N ARG A 1 16.46 1.17 -0.72
CA ARG A 1 17.36 1.56 0.38
C ARG A 1 16.90 2.83 1.07
N ASP A 2 16.58 3.89 0.31
CA ASP A 2 16.25 5.21 0.86
C ASP A 2 14.96 5.24 1.67
N LEU A 3 13.89 4.58 1.21
CA LEU A 3 12.66 4.43 1.99
C LEU A 3 12.88 3.71 3.32
N LEU A 4 13.78 2.71 3.35
CA LEU A 4 14.13 2.05 4.60
C LEU A 4 14.92 2.97 5.53
N ASN A 5 15.83 3.76 5.00
CA ASN A 5 16.58 4.76 5.78
C ASN A 5 15.64 5.85 6.30
N PHE A 6 14.70 6.31 5.49
CA PHE A 6 13.66 7.24 5.91
C PHE A 6 12.80 6.65 7.04
N SER A 7 12.37 5.38 6.91
CA SER A 7 11.64 4.69 7.96
C SER A 7 12.42 4.65 9.27
N LYS A 8 13.69 4.25 9.21
CA LYS A 8 14.57 4.21 10.39
C LYS A 8 14.71 5.59 11.03
N ALA A 9 14.88 6.64 10.22
CA ALA A 9 14.98 8.02 10.72
C ALA A 9 13.67 8.45 11.40
N MET A 10 12.51 8.17 10.83
CA MET A 10 11.20 8.51 11.40
C MET A 10 11.02 7.96 12.82
N PHE A 11 11.55 6.77 13.10
CA PHE A 11 11.44 6.13 14.41
C PHE A 11 12.65 6.39 15.33
N ALA A 12 13.69 7.04 14.82
CA ALA A 12 14.82 7.45 15.66
C ALA A 12 14.43 8.60 16.62
N GLU A 13 15.04 8.61 17.79
CA GLU A 13 14.70 9.58 18.84
C GLU A 13 15.02 11.03 18.42
N ASN A 14 16.03 11.22 17.60
CA ASN A 14 16.58 12.54 17.27
C ASN A 14 16.08 13.13 15.95
N PHE A 15 15.22 12.45 15.19
CA PHE A 15 14.75 12.94 13.90
C PHE A 15 13.52 13.85 14.04
N LEU A 16 12.55 13.42 14.82
CA LEU A 16 11.32 14.17 15.12
C LEU A 16 11.03 14.10 16.61
N ARG A 17 10.52 15.18 17.17
CA ARG A 17 10.01 15.18 18.55
C ARG A 17 8.81 14.24 18.66
N GLU A 18 8.62 13.64 19.83
CA GLU A 18 7.56 12.66 20.07
C GLU A 18 6.14 13.24 19.89
N ASP A 19 5.94 14.51 20.21
CA ASP A 19 4.67 15.22 19.98
C ASP A 19 4.36 15.33 18.47
N LEU A 20 5.35 15.62 17.64
CA LEU A 20 5.20 15.68 16.18
C LEU A 20 4.95 14.28 15.59
N LYS A 21 5.62 13.24 16.09
CA LYS A 21 5.36 11.86 15.65
C LYS A 21 3.92 11.45 15.93
N LYS A 22 3.38 11.81 17.10
CA LYS A 22 1.97 11.57 17.43
C LYS A 22 1.04 12.29 16.45
N MET A 23 1.31 13.55 16.15
CA MET A 23 0.52 14.33 15.21
C MET A 23 0.52 13.74 13.79
N ILE A 24 1.66 13.27 13.31
CA ILE A 24 1.77 12.66 11.97
C ILE A 24 0.83 11.47 11.81
N PHE A 25 0.71 10.67 12.85
CA PHE A 25 -0.10 9.45 12.84
C PHE A 25 -1.48 9.61 13.50
N GLU A 26 -1.94 10.83 13.73
CA GLU A 26 -3.30 11.11 14.17
C GLU A 26 -4.25 11.13 12.96
N PRO A 27 -5.47 10.53 13.06
CA PRO A 27 -6.46 10.58 11.99
C PRO A 27 -7.16 11.95 11.96
N TYR A 28 -7.05 12.67 10.86
CA TYR A 28 -7.66 14.00 10.68
C TYR A 28 -8.81 14.02 9.66
N SER A 29 -8.92 13.00 8.81
CA SER A 29 -9.92 12.96 7.74
C SER A 29 -11.12 12.12 8.16
N ASN A 30 -12.05 12.75 8.85
CA ASN A 30 -13.25 12.09 9.38
C ASN A 30 -14.53 12.41 8.56
N GLU A 31 -14.37 12.88 7.32
CA GLU A 31 -15.48 13.32 6.47
C GLU A 31 -16.37 12.17 5.98
N ARG A 32 -15.85 10.95 6.01
CA ARG A 32 -16.57 9.75 5.57
C ARG A 32 -16.51 8.67 6.65
N PRO A 33 -17.66 8.08 7.01
CA PRO A 33 -17.67 6.93 7.90
C PRO A 33 -16.84 5.77 7.33
N GLY A 34 -16.11 5.06 8.18
CA GLY A 34 -15.36 3.86 7.81
C GLY A 34 -13.94 3.85 8.35
N VAL A 35 -13.20 2.80 7.99
CA VAL A 35 -11.84 2.57 8.49
C VAL A 35 -10.78 3.43 7.82
N ASN A 36 -11.06 4.01 6.64
CA ASN A 36 -10.07 4.79 5.91
C ASN A 36 -9.97 6.22 6.45
N ASN A 37 -8.75 6.65 6.73
CA ASN A 37 -8.45 7.98 7.25
C ASN A 37 -7.12 8.49 6.69
N TYR A 38 -6.75 9.71 7.02
CA TYR A 38 -5.52 10.35 6.59
C TYR A 38 -4.90 11.17 7.72
N GLY A 39 -3.62 10.96 7.97
CA GLY A 39 -2.80 11.76 8.87
C GLY A 39 -1.99 12.82 8.12
N LEU A 40 -0.90 13.26 8.69
CA LEU A 40 0.01 14.20 8.02
C LEU A 40 0.98 13.42 7.12
N GLY A 41 0.62 13.29 5.85
CA GLY A 41 1.41 12.58 4.84
C GLY A 41 1.25 11.06 4.84
N PHE A 42 0.37 10.48 5.66
CA PHE A 42 0.11 9.05 5.69
C PHE A 42 -1.38 8.75 5.57
N ARG A 43 -1.70 7.76 4.76
CA ARG A 43 -3.01 7.11 4.77
C ARG A 43 -3.10 6.19 5.97
N MET A 44 -4.30 6.00 6.48
CA MET A 44 -4.54 5.11 7.61
C MET A 44 -5.74 4.22 7.37
N LYS A 45 -5.67 3.02 7.95
CA LYS A 45 -6.84 2.21 8.26
C LYS A 45 -6.97 2.18 9.76
N VAL A 46 -8.02 2.79 10.29
CA VAL A 46 -8.31 2.85 11.72
C VAL A 46 -9.42 1.83 11.99
N PHE A 47 -9.06 0.71 12.58
CA PHE A 47 -10.02 -0.38 12.86
C PHE A 47 -10.71 -0.15 14.21
N ASN A 48 -9.95 0.34 15.19
CA ASN A 48 -10.42 0.78 16.50
C ASN A 48 -9.37 1.73 17.13
N GLU A 49 -9.59 2.16 18.35
CA GLU A 49 -8.69 3.09 19.07
C GLU A 49 -7.25 2.59 19.19
N ASN A 50 -7.06 1.27 19.23
CA ASN A 50 -5.75 0.63 19.44
C ASN A 50 -5.17 -0.03 18.19
N GLU A 51 -5.93 -0.14 17.10
CA GLU A 51 -5.52 -0.86 15.88
C GLU A 51 -5.58 0.05 14.66
N LYS A 52 -4.41 0.53 14.29
CA LYS A 52 -4.23 1.47 13.20
C LYS A 52 -3.06 1.05 12.31
N LEU A 53 -3.32 0.85 11.04
CA LEU A 53 -2.30 0.64 10.01
C LEU A 53 -2.02 1.95 9.30
N THR A 54 -0.76 2.39 9.32
CA THR A 54 -0.32 3.60 8.64
C THR A 54 0.48 3.23 7.39
N TYR A 55 0.15 3.85 6.26
CA TYR A 55 0.77 3.53 4.99
C TYR A 55 0.67 4.67 3.99
N HIS A 56 1.43 4.59 2.91
CA HIS A 56 1.21 5.39 1.70
C HIS A 56 1.42 4.53 0.45
N ASN A 57 0.56 4.74 -0.55
CA ASN A 57 0.69 4.12 -1.86
C ASN A 57 1.25 5.13 -2.84
N GLY A 58 2.11 4.66 -3.74
CA GLY A 58 2.58 5.43 -4.88
C GLY A 58 2.12 4.82 -6.20
N TRP A 59 1.80 5.68 -7.14
CA TRP A 59 1.55 5.32 -8.53
C TRP A 59 2.00 6.45 -9.45
N TRP A 60 2.96 6.15 -10.32
CA TRP A 60 3.45 7.11 -11.29
C TRP A 60 4.11 6.40 -12.47
N HIS A 61 3.64 6.69 -13.69
CA HIS A 61 4.24 6.19 -14.94
C HIS A 61 4.65 4.71 -14.93
N GLY A 62 3.75 3.82 -14.52
CA GLY A 62 4.02 2.38 -14.45
C GLY A 62 4.74 1.91 -13.19
N THR A 63 5.21 2.81 -12.32
CA THR A 63 5.74 2.45 -11.01
C THR A 63 4.63 2.41 -9.98
N ASN A 64 4.55 1.33 -9.23
CA ASN A 64 3.65 1.18 -8.10
C ASN A 64 4.46 0.97 -6.82
N SER A 65 4.01 1.52 -5.71
CA SER A 65 4.67 1.32 -4.43
C SER A 65 3.71 1.28 -3.26
N VAL A 66 4.14 0.57 -2.22
CA VAL A 66 3.56 0.57 -0.89
C VAL A 66 4.68 0.84 0.11
N PHE A 67 4.40 1.71 1.04
CA PHE A 67 5.24 2.04 2.17
C PHE A 67 4.35 2.06 3.41
N ALA A 68 4.52 1.09 4.30
CA ALA A 68 3.67 0.94 5.47
C ALA A 68 4.49 0.84 6.76
N HIS A 69 3.96 1.41 7.82
CA HIS A 69 4.52 1.36 9.17
C HIS A 69 3.52 0.74 10.13
N LEU A 70 3.97 -0.29 10.84
CA LEU A 70 3.26 -0.93 11.92
C LEU A 70 3.79 -0.34 13.22
N LEU A 71 3.00 0.53 13.83
CA LEU A 71 3.47 1.38 14.91
C LEU A 71 3.76 0.62 16.20
N LYS A 72 3.06 -0.48 16.47
CA LYS A 72 3.26 -1.32 17.67
C LYS A 72 4.46 -2.24 17.50
N SER A 73 4.49 -3.01 16.44
CA SER A 73 5.55 -3.99 16.15
C SER A 73 6.84 -3.35 15.61
N LYS A 74 6.79 -2.05 15.24
CA LYS A 74 7.90 -1.30 14.61
C LYS A 74 8.38 -1.94 13.31
N VAL A 75 7.49 -2.65 12.62
CA VAL A 75 7.76 -3.27 11.32
C VAL A 75 7.48 -2.28 10.20
N THR A 76 8.32 -2.30 9.18
CA THR A 76 8.13 -1.52 7.95
C THR A 76 7.98 -2.47 6.78
N ILE A 77 6.94 -2.27 5.98
CA ILE A 77 6.70 -3.01 4.74
C ILE A 77 6.94 -2.06 3.57
N ILE A 78 7.85 -2.42 2.67
CA ILE A 78 8.16 -1.67 1.46
C ILE A 78 8.03 -2.61 0.27
N ALA A 79 7.13 -2.28 -0.65
CA ALA A 79 7.00 -2.97 -1.93
C ALA A 79 7.06 -1.95 -3.06
N ILE A 80 7.89 -2.21 -4.07
CA ILE A 80 8.05 -1.34 -5.24
C ILE A 80 8.05 -2.22 -6.49
N GLY A 81 7.22 -1.87 -7.46
CA GLY A 81 7.18 -2.49 -8.77
C GLY A 81 7.39 -1.46 -9.87
N ASN A 82 8.18 -1.80 -10.88
CA ASN A 82 8.40 -0.96 -12.08
C ASN A 82 7.43 -1.30 -13.23
N LYS A 83 6.39 -2.05 -12.93
CA LYS A 83 5.31 -2.42 -13.85
C LYS A 83 4.00 -2.21 -13.13
N TYR A 84 2.97 -1.72 -13.84
CA TYR A 84 1.62 -1.65 -13.26
C TYR A 84 1.17 -3.04 -12.78
N SER A 85 0.96 -3.17 -11.48
CA SER A 85 0.43 -4.37 -10.86
C SER A 85 -0.31 -4.04 -9.58
N SER A 86 -1.56 -4.47 -9.50
CA SER A 86 -2.34 -4.38 -8.27
C SER A 86 -1.75 -5.22 -7.13
N ARG A 87 -0.92 -6.23 -7.47
CA ARG A 87 -0.24 -7.09 -6.48
C ARG A 87 0.68 -6.33 -5.53
N VAL A 88 1.27 -5.21 -5.97
CA VAL A 88 2.08 -4.36 -5.08
C VAL A 88 1.25 -3.89 -3.89
N TYR A 89 -0.01 -3.54 -4.10
CA TYR A 89 -0.88 -3.03 -3.03
C TYR A 89 -1.36 -4.12 -2.06
N THR A 90 -1.36 -5.41 -2.45
CA THR A 90 -1.65 -6.50 -1.52
C THR A 90 -0.55 -6.77 -0.53
N SER A 91 0.66 -6.23 -0.74
CA SER A 91 1.71 -6.32 0.27
C SER A 91 1.28 -5.72 1.62
N LEU A 92 0.27 -4.84 1.64
CA LEU A 92 -0.35 -4.36 2.89
C LEU A 92 -0.94 -5.49 3.74
N ALA A 93 -1.42 -6.59 3.12
CA ALA A 93 -1.95 -7.73 3.86
C ALA A 93 -0.87 -8.46 4.69
N LEU A 94 0.42 -8.32 4.33
CA LEU A 94 1.53 -8.85 5.11
C LEU A 94 1.57 -8.25 6.54
N SER A 95 0.96 -7.09 6.75
CA SER A 95 0.87 -6.50 8.08
C SER A 95 0.12 -7.39 9.07
N GLY A 96 -0.84 -8.19 8.59
CA GLY A 96 -1.57 -9.16 9.41
C GLY A 96 -0.72 -10.30 9.97
N LEU A 97 0.52 -10.49 9.47
CA LEU A 97 1.48 -11.44 10.04
C LEU A 97 2.15 -10.92 11.32
N PHE A 98 2.14 -9.62 11.55
CA PHE A 98 2.86 -8.96 12.63
C PHE A 98 1.93 -8.33 13.67
N GLU A 99 0.76 -7.89 13.23
CA GLU A 99 -0.26 -7.29 14.08
C GLU A 99 -1.63 -7.85 13.70
N ASN A 100 -2.56 -7.89 14.65
CA ASN A 100 -3.89 -8.49 14.46
C ASN A 100 -4.81 -7.51 13.71
N PHE A 101 -4.56 -7.32 12.42
CA PHE A 101 -5.47 -6.53 11.58
C PHE A 101 -6.55 -7.43 10.96
N PRO A 102 -7.80 -6.96 10.87
CA PRO A 102 -8.91 -7.72 10.30
C PRO A 102 -8.87 -7.72 8.76
N PHE A 103 -7.77 -8.25 8.17
CA PHE A 103 -7.70 -8.48 6.74
C PHE A 103 -8.29 -9.83 6.38
N GLU A 104 -9.30 -9.85 5.53
CA GLU A 104 -9.73 -11.06 4.84
C GLU A 104 -8.70 -11.41 3.75
N THR A 105 -7.56 -11.93 4.15
CA THR A 105 -6.39 -12.20 3.29
C THR A 105 -6.76 -13.13 2.13
N GLU A 106 -7.61 -14.13 2.38
CA GLU A 106 -8.07 -15.06 1.34
C GLU A 106 -8.95 -14.38 0.27
N LYS A 107 -9.82 -13.46 0.70
CA LYS A 107 -10.71 -12.71 -0.21
C LYS A 107 -9.91 -11.74 -1.08
N LEU A 108 -8.92 -11.08 -0.49
CA LEU A 108 -7.99 -10.22 -1.21
C LEU A 108 -7.21 -11.01 -2.27
N LEU A 109 -6.66 -12.17 -1.94
CA LEU A 109 -5.93 -13.05 -2.86
C LEU A 109 -6.82 -13.58 -4.00
N LYS A 110 -8.06 -13.98 -3.70
CA LYS A 110 -9.04 -14.45 -4.72
C LYS A 110 -9.41 -13.33 -5.70
N THR A 111 -9.73 -12.15 -5.20
CA THR A 111 -10.09 -10.97 -6.04
C THR A 111 -8.95 -10.59 -6.98
N MET A 112 -7.71 -10.73 -6.55
CA MET A 112 -6.53 -10.35 -7.34
C MET A 112 -6.20 -11.36 -8.42
N ASN A 113 -6.32 -12.63 -8.14
CA ASN A 113 -6.12 -13.68 -9.15
C ASN A 113 -7.16 -13.55 -10.28
N GLN A 114 -8.40 -13.17 -9.98
CA GLN A 114 -9.44 -12.90 -10.98
C GLN A 114 -9.12 -11.67 -11.84
N THR A 115 -8.65 -10.59 -11.25
CA THR A 115 -8.35 -9.35 -11.97
C THR A 115 -7.15 -9.50 -12.91
N ASP A 116 -6.13 -10.25 -12.53
CA ASP A 116 -4.97 -10.52 -13.38
C ASP A 116 -5.30 -11.47 -14.53
N THR A 117 -6.20 -12.44 -14.32
CA THR A 117 -6.65 -13.36 -15.38
C THR A 117 -7.44 -12.60 -16.45
N LEU A 118 -8.32 -11.71 -16.07
CA LEU A 118 -9.11 -10.89 -17.01
C LEU A 118 -8.24 -9.91 -17.81
N LYS A 119 -7.21 -9.33 -17.21
CA LYS A 119 -6.29 -8.41 -17.90
C LYS A 119 -5.34 -9.14 -18.86
N ASN A 120 -4.91 -10.34 -18.52
CA ASN A 120 -4.09 -11.16 -19.40
C ASN A 120 -4.90 -11.67 -20.61
N ALA A 121 -6.19 -11.98 -20.44
CA ALA A 121 -7.07 -12.35 -21.54
C ALA A 121 -7.33 -11.18 -22.51
N ALA A 122 -7.52 -9.96 -21.98
CA ALA A 122 -7.71 -8.75 -22.79
C ALA A 122 -6.42 -8.30 -23.53
N GLY A 123 -5.24 -8.60 -22.98
CA GLY A 123 -3.94 -8.25 -23.58
C GLY A 123 -3.52 -9.14 -24.75
N THR A 124 -4.08 -10.34 -24.87
CA THR A 124 -3.78 -11.27 -25.99
C THR A 124 -4.58 -10.99 -27.26
N ASP A 125 -5.69 -10.26 -27.17
CA ASP A 125 -6.48 -9.91 -28.35
C ASP A 125 -5.95 -8.69 -29.13
N SER A 126 -5.11 -7.86 -28.52
CA SER A 126 -4.53 -6.66 -29.16
C SER A 126 -3.26 -6.95 -29.99
N LEU A 127 -2.75 -8.19 -30.00
CA LEU A 127 -1.56 -8.59 -30.77
C LEU A 127 -1.89 -9.37 -32.06
N LYS A 128 -3.17 -9.54 -32.40
CA LYS A 128 -3.61 -10.15 -33.64
C LYS A 128 -4.29 -9.12 -34.54
N GLY A 129 -3.53 -8.32 -35.23
CA GLY A 129 -4.09 -7.47 -36.25
C GLY A 129 -3.22 -6.27 -36.59
N ASN A 130 -2.17 -6.48 -37.38
CA ASN A 130 -1.72 -5.62 -38.48
C ASN A 130 -0.40 -6.14 -39.10
N ASP A 131 -0.48 -7.28 -39.80
CA ASP A 131 0.48 -7.60 -40.85
C ASP A 131 -0.30 -7.60 -42.15
N SER A 132 -0.48 -6.42 -42.74
CA SER A 132 -0.82 -6.28 -44.16
C SER A 132 -0.28 -4.93 -44.64
N TYR A 133 1.02 -4.91 -44.90
CA TYR A 133 1.57 -4.05 -45.95
C TYR A 133 2.01 -4.95 -47.09
N SER A 134 1.16 -5.07 -48.12
CA SER A 134 1.51 -5.54 -49.46
C SER A 134 1.75 -4.31 -50.33
N GLU A 135 2.94 -4.34 -51.00
CA GLU A 135 3.36 -3.72 -52.23
C GLU A 135 3.08 -2.24 -52.48
#